data_97c40c7eb80e86bf5864029a8b80a9c1
#
_entry.id   97c40c7eb80e86bf5864029a8b80a9c1
#
_cell.length_a   1.000
_cell.length_b   1.000
_cell.length_c   1.000
_cell.angle_alpha   90.00
_cell.angle_beta   90.00
_cell.angle_gamma   90.00
#
_symmetry.space_group_name_H-M   'P 1'
#
loop_
_entity.id
_entity.type
_entity.pdbx_description
1 polymer ?
#
loop_
_entity_poly.entity_id
_entity_poly.type
_entity_poly.pdbx_seq_one_letter_code
_entity_poly.pdbx_strand_id
1 'polypeptide(L)'
;MSDLARLTKFATRYAEAWCSQNPESVAAFFAENGSLSVNDGPAAVGRAAIAEIAQGFMRDFPDMIVTFDKLEPKSNATAFDWTLTGTNTGPGGTGKRVRISGHELWKIGNNELIAESKGHFDGAEYERQLKHGVDD
;
A
#
# COMPACT_ATOMS: atom_id res chain seq x y z
N MET A 1 -21.11 -15.86 8.29
CA MET A 1 -19.86 -15.47 7.61
C MET A 1 -18.93 -14.74 8.58
N SER A 2 -17.69 -15.13 8.62
CA SER A 2 -16.76 -14.51 9.56
C SER A 2 -16.28 -13.15 9.03
N ASP A 3 -15.93 -12.29 9.97
CA ASP A 3 -15.35 -10.98 9.61
C ASP A 3 -14.03 -11.16 8.88
N LEU A 4 -13.29 -12.22 9.19
CA LEU A 4 -12.03 -12.50 8.52
C LEU A 4 -12.23 -12.81 7.04
N ALA A 5 -13.30 -13.53 6.68
CA ALA A 5 -13.59 -13.81 5.28
C ALA A 5 -13.89 -12.52 4.50
N ARG A 6 -14.63 -11.60 5.11
CA ARG A 6 -14.92 -10.31 4.50
C ARG A 6 -13.65 -9.46 4.36
N LEU A 7 -12.83 -9.45 5.39
CA LEU A 7 -11.57 -8.70 5.36
C LEU A 7 -10.63 -9.29 4.33
N THR A 8 -10.62 -10.61 4.16
CA THR A 8 -9.77 -11.25 3.14
C THR A 8 -10.17 -10.81 1.73
N LYS A 9 -11.48 -10.75 1.45
CA LYS A 9 -11.96 -10.25 0.16
C LYS A 9 -11.59 -8.77 -0.02
N PHE A 10 -11.76 -7.98 1.03
CA PHE A 10 -11.41 -6.56 1.00
C PHE A 10 -9.92 -6.39 0.71
N ALA A 11 -9.07 -7.16 1.41
CA ALA A 11 -7.61 -7.10 1.23
C ALA A 11 -7.20 -7.49 -0.19
N THR A 12 -7.83 -8.52 -0.75
CA THR A 12 -7.56 -8.95 -2.12
C THR A 12 -7.87 -7.83 -3.11
N ARG A 13 -9.02 -7.20 -2.94
CA ARG A 13 -9.42 -6.09 -3.82
C ARG A 13 -8.55 -4.86 -3.63
N TYR A 14 -8.12 -4.62 -2.41
CA TYR A 14 -7.23 -3.49 -2.12
C TYR A 14 -5.89 -3.67 -2.83
N ALA A 15 -5.32 -4.88 -2.76
CA ALA A 15 -4.08 -5.16 -3.48
C ALA A 15 -4.26 -4.99 -4.99
N GLU A 16 -5.39 -5.44 -5.53
CA GLU A 16 -5.70 -5.27 -6.94
C GLU A 16 -5.78 -3.80 -7.33
N ALA A 17 -6.35 -2.97 -6.44
CA ALA A 17 -6.44 -1.54 -6.68
C ALA A 17 -5.05 -0.92 -6.82
N TRP A 18 -4.10 -1.33 -5.99
CA TRP A 18 -2.72 -0.86 -6.11
C TRP A 18 -2.07 -1.29 -7.42
N CYS A 19 -2.51 -2.40 -8.01
CA CYS A 19 -2.00 -2.86 -9.31
C CYS A 19 -2.64 -2.17 -10.49
N SER A 20 -3.72 -1.42 -10.27
CA SER A 20 -4.58 -0.90 -11.34
C SER A 20 -4.01 0.31 -12.09
N GLN A 21 -3.01 0.97 -11.56
CA GLN A 21 -2.50 2.25 -12.04
C GLN A 21 -3.56 3.36 -11.97
N ASN A 22 -4.57 3.17 -11.13
CA ASN A 22 -5.64 4.16 -10.89
C ASN A 22 -5.65 4.53 -9.41
N PRO A 23 -5.09 5.70 -9.04
CA PRO A 23 -4.99 6.10 -7.63
C PRO A 23 -6.34 6.21 -6.92
N GLU A 24 -7.38 6.62 -7.62
CA GLU A 24 -8.72 6.73 -7.04
C GLU A 24 -9.25 5.37 -6.61
N SER A 25 -8.85 4.30 -7.29
CA SER A 25 -9.28 2.95 -6.89
C SER A 25 -8.74 2.59 -5.51
N VAL A 26 -7.51 3.00 -5.20
CA VAL A 26 -6.93 2.80 -3.85
C VAL A 26 -7.67 3.64 -2.83
N ALA A 27 -7.84 4.93 -3.13
CA ALA A 27 -8.46 5.87 -2.20
C ALA A 27 -9.90 5.47 -1.86
N ALA A 28 -10.61 4.81 -2.77
CA ALA A 28 -11.99 4.39 -2.55
C ALA A 28 -12.15 3.40 -1.41
N PHE A 29 -11.07 2.72 -1.00
CA PHE A 29 -11.10 1.78 0.12
C PHE A 29 -11.03 2.49 1.48
N PHE A 30 -10.77 3.79 1.49
CA PHE A 30 -10.64 4.58 2.70
C PHE A 30 -11.93 5.36 2.97
N ALA A 31 -12.20 5.62 4.25
CA ALA A 31 -13.28 6.52 4.63
C ALA A 31 -12.99 7.92 4.08
N GLU A 32 -14.01 8.76 3.94
CA GLU A 32 -13.86 10.12 3.39
C GLU A 32 -12.73 10.90 4.06
N ASN A 33 -12.64 10.78 5.39
CA ASN A 33 -11.62 11.46 6.17
C ASN A 33 -10.58 10.47 6.71
N GLY A 34 -10.43 9.32 6.05
CA GLY A 34 -9.44 8.34 6.42
C GLY A 34 -8.03 8.85 6.22
N SER A 35 -7.05 8.13 6.77
CA SER A 35 -5.66 8.55 6.68
C SER A 35 -4.74 7.40 6.33
N LEU A 36 -3.65 7.74 5.67
CA LEU A 36 -2.59 6.80 5.32
C LEU A 36 -1.24 7.45 5.61
N SER A 37 -0.42 6.78 6.41
CA SER A 37 0.96 7.23 6.63
C SER A 37 1.92 6.12 6.22
N VAL A 38 3.17 6.51 5.93
CA VAL A 38 4.21 5.59 5.47
C VAL A 38 5.44 5.81 6.34
N ASN A 39 5.91 4.73 6.97
CA ASN A 39 7.15 4.73 7.78
C ASN A 39 7.21 5.87 8.79
N ASP A 40 6.11 6.05 9.53
CA ASP A 40 5.99 7.08 10.57
C ASP A 40 6.08 8.51 10.06
N GLY A 41 5.92 8.70 8.76
CA GLY A 41 5.85 10.03 8.17
C GLY A 41 4.50 10.70 8.43
N PRO A 42 4.32 11.92 7.92
CA PRO A 42 3.04 12.62 8.10
C PRO A 42 1.90 11.87 7.41
N ALA A 43 0.74 11.88 8.06
CA ALA A 43 -0.42 11.20 7.50
C ALA A 43 -1.01 12.01 6.35
N ALA A 44 -1.37 11.31 5.28
CA ALA A 44 -2.20 11.88 4.23
C ALA A 44 -3.65 11.69 4.68
N VAL A 45 -4.36 12.78 4.86
CA VAL A 45 -5.73 12.76 5.37
C VAL A 45 -6.70 13.09 4.25
N GLY A 46 -7.70 12.23 4.07
CA GLY A 46 -8.70 12.38 3.02
C GLY A 46 -8.33 11.65 1.75
N ARG A 47 -9.35 11.29 0.99
CA ARG A 47 -9.16 10.49 -0.23
C ARG A 47 -8.26 11.15 -1.27
N ALA A 48 -8.36 12.47 -1.44
CA ALA A 48 -7.52 13.16 -2.41
C ALA A 48 -6.05 13.04 -2.08
N ALA A 49 -5.69 13.24 -0.79
CA ALA A 49 -4.30 13.12 -0.35
C ALA A 49 -3.80 11.68 -0.45
N ILE A 50 -4.66 10.71 -0.13
CA ILE A 50 -4.31 9.30 -0.24
C ILE A 50 -4.07 8.92 -1.70
N ALA A 51 -4.91 9.41 -2.61
CA ALA A 51 -4.73 9.16 -4.04
C ALA A 51 -3.39 9.72 -4.54
N GLU A 52 -2.94 10.84 -4.00
CA GLU A 52 -1.64 11.39 -4.38
C GLU A 52 -0.48 10.48 -3.97
N ILE A 53 -0.58 9.84 -2.79
CA ILE A 53 0.44 8.87 -2.38
C ILE A 53 0.46 7.68 -3.34
N ALA A 54 -0.72 7.14 -3.65
CA ALA A 54 -0.82 6.01 -4.57
C ALA A 54 -0.29 6.38 -5.95
N GLN A 55 -0.60 7.58 -6.41
CA GLN A 55 -0.13 8.05 -7.71
C GLN A 55 1.38 8.13 -7.78
N GLY A 56 2.03 8.55 -6.69
CA GLY A 56 3.49 8.60 -6.65
C GLY A 56 4.12 7.24 -6.91
N PHE A 57 3.64 6.21 -6.21
CA PHE A 57 4.16 4.86 -6.43
C PHE A 57 3.82 4.33 -7.83
N MET A 58 2.60 4.56 -8.30
CA MET A 58 2.17 4.10 -9.62
C MET A 58 2.95 4.77 -10.75
N ARG A 59 3.28 6.04 -10.59
CA ARG A 59 4.09 6.77 -11.55
C ARG A 59 5.52 6.24 -11.56
N ASP A 60 6.09 5.99 -10.38
CA ASP A 60 7.46 5.52 -10.27
C ASP A 60 7.64 4.09 -10.77
N PHE A 61 6.59 3.29 -10.68
CA PHE A 61 6.60 1.88 -11.06
C PHE A 61 5.42 1.57 -11.99
N PRO A 62 5.55 1.88 -13.30
CA PRO A 62 4.43 1.63 -14.23
C PRO A 62 4.00 0.17 -14.31
N ASP A 63 4.90 -0.76 -13.98
CA ASP A 63 4.63 -2.21 -13.96
C ASP A 63 4.38 -2.75 -12.55
N MET A 64 3.99 -1.88 -11.62
CA MET A 64 3.84 -2.25 -10.21
C MET A 64 2.84 -3.37 -10.00
N ILE A 65 3.24 -4.36 -9.20
CA ILE A 65 2.36 -5.40 -8.71
C ILE A 65 2.45 -5.41 -7.18
N VAL A 66 1.29 -5.35 -6.53
CA VAL A 66 1.21 -5.49 -5.09
C VAL A 66 0.47 -6.79 -4.81
N THR A 67 1.11 -7.67 -4.06
CA THR A 67 0.55 -8.97 -3.70
C THR A 67 0.08 -8.93 -2.26
N PHE A 68 -1.13 -9.42 -2.03
CA PHE A 68 -1.65 -9.60 -0.68
C PHE A 68 -1.08 -10.92 -0.14
N ASP A 69 -0.25 -10.82 0.90
CA ASP A 69 0.42 -12.01 1.43
C ASP A 69 -0.34 -12.62 2.59
N LYS A 70 -0.84 -11.79 3.53
CA LYS A 70 -1.44 -12.33 4.74
C LYS A 70 -2.19 -11.23 5.50
N LEU A 71 -3.25 -11.61 6.20
CA LEU A 71 -3.91 -10.77 7.19
C LEU A 71 -3.64 -11.30 8.58
N GLU A 72 -3.34 -10.41 9.52
CA GLU A 72 -3.16 -10.78 10.91
C GLU A 72 -4.01 -9.86 11.79
N PRO A 73 -5.14 -10.37 12.31
CA PRO A 73 -5.93 -9.58 13.25
C PRO A 73 -5.13 -9.32 14.53
N LYS A 74 -5.17 -8.06 14.98
CA LYS A 74 -4.52 -7.63 16.22
C LYS A 74 -5.63 -7.12 17.15
N SER A 75 -5.29 -6.79 18.38
CA SER A 75 -6.30 -6.33 19.33
C SER A 75 -6.95 -5.01 18.92
N ASN A 76 -6.22 -4.09 18.29
CA ASN A 76 -6.73 -2.77 17.93
C ASN A 76 -6.66 -2.47 16.44
N ALA A 77 -6.21 -3.43 15.64
CA ALA A 77 -5.99 -3.19 14.21
C ALA A 77 -5.90 -4.50 13.47
N THR A 78 -5.87 -4.43 12.14
CA THR A 78 -5.62 -5.60 11.29
C THR A 78 -4.36 -5.31 10.49
N ALA A 79 -3.38 -6.22 10.54
CA ALA A 79 -2.18 -6.08 9.73
C ALA A 79 -2.43 -6.70 8.36
N PHE A 80 -2.22 -5.90 7.31
CA PHE A 80 -2.28 -6.32 5.92
C PHE A 80 -0.85 -6.44 5.42
N ASP A 81 -0.37 -7.67 5.26
CA ASP A 81 1.00 -7.91 4.80
C ASP A 81 1.01 -7.95 3.28
N TRP A 82 1.96 -7.24 2.68
CA TRP A 82 2.02 -7.07 1.22
C TRP A 82 3.45 -7.17 0.71
N THR A 83 3.58 -7.47 -0.59
CA THR A 83 4.85 -7.39 -1.31
C THR A 83 4.63 -6.57 -2.57
N LEU A 84 5.48 -5.60 -2.77
CA LEU A 84 5.46 -4.74 -3.96
C LEU A 84 6.64 -5.11 -4.84
N THR A 85 6.36 -5.35 -6.13
CA THR A 85 7.40 -5.53 -7.14
C THR A 85 7.17 -4.54 -8.27
N GLY A 86 8.24 -4.12 -8.89
CA GLY A 86 8.15 -3.21 -10.02
C GLY A 86 9.51 -2.80 -10.51
N THR A 87 9.52 -2.09 -11.62
CA THR A 87 10.73 -1.52 -12.21
C THR A 87 10.60 0.00 -12.18
N ASN A 88 11.62 0.66 -11.63
CA ASN A 88 11.60 2.10 -11.42
C ASN A 88 11.88 2.86 -12.71
N THR A 89 10.94 2.77 -13.67
CA THR A 89 11.08 3.36 -14.98
C THR A 89 10.24 4.62 -15.18
N GLY A 90 9.57 5.09 -14.12
CA GLY A 90 8.83 6.35 -14.19
C GLY A 90 9.77 7.54 -14.36
N PRO A 91 9.23 8.76 -14.51
CA PRO A 91 10.06 9.96 -14.72
C PRO A 91 11.09 10.14 -13.60
N GLY A 92 12.35 10.29 -13.99
CA GLY A 92 13.45 10.44 -13.03
C GLY A 92 13.86 9.14 -12.37
N GLY A 93 13.32 8.00 -12.79
CA GLY A 93 13.60 6.72 -12.17
C GLY A 93 14.98 6.17 -12.50
N THR A 94 15.39 5.16 -11.72
CA THR A 94 16.71 4.56 -11.84
C THR A 94 16.75 3.39 -12.83
N GLY A 95 15.59 2.88 -13.24
CA GLY A 95 15.48 1.71 -14.11
C GLY A 95 15.71 0.38 -13.38
N LYS A 96 15.87 0.40 -12.08
CA LYS A 96 16.15 -0.81 -11.31
C LYS A 96 14.87 -1.50 -10.84
N ARG A 97 14.96 -2.81 -10.67
CA ARG A 97 13.85 -3.59 -10.12
C ARG A 97 13.85 -3.50 -8.60
N VAL A 98 12.63 -3.48 -8.06
CA VAL A 98 12.40 -3.41 -6.62
C VAL A 98 11.48 -4.56 -6.22
N ARG A 99 11.76 -5.18 -5.09
CA ARG A 99 10.86 -6.12 -4.43
C ARG A 99 10.96 -5.86 -2.94
N ILE A 100 9.90 -5.30 -2.38
CA ILE A 100 9.87 -4.92 -0.97
C ILE A 100 8.61 -5.49 -0.35
N SER A 101 8.74 -6.06 0.84
CA SER A 101 7.59 -6.53 1.62
C SER A 101 7.40 -5.64 2.83
N GLY A 102 6.17 -5.47 3.23
CA GLY A 102 5.84 -4.64 4.36
C GLY A 102 4.45 -4.97 4.86
N HIS A 103 3.90 -4.07 5.66
CA HIS A 103 2.55 -4.23 6.17
C HIS A 103 1.88 -2.87 6.35
N GLU A 104 0.56 -2.89 6.38
CA GLU A 104 -0.26 -1.75 6.78
C GLU A 104 -1.06 -2.16 7.99
N LEU A 105 -1.10 -1.32 9.00
CA LEU A 105 -1.96 -1.54 10.17
C LEU A 105 -3.24 -0.75 9.93
N TRP A 106 -4.35 -1.46 9.76
CA TRP A 106 -5.64 -0.87 9.44
C TRP A 106 -6.54 -0.76 10.65
N LYS A 107 -7.17 0.38 10.82
CA LYS A 107 -8.35 0.52 11.66
C LYS A 107 -9.54 0.66 10.72
N ILE A 108 -10.45 -0.29 10.79
CA ILE A 108 -11.64 -0.32 9.93
C ILE A 108 -12.79 0.33 10.70
N GLY A 109 -13.46 1.27 10.05
CA GLY A 109 -14.58 1.97 10.66
C GLY A 109 -15.90 1.22 10.53
N ASN A 110 -16.96 1.82 11.05
CA ASN A 110 -18.30 1.23 11.05
C ASN A 110 -18.87 1.06 9.64
N ASN A 111 -18.38 1.83 8.69
CA ASN A 111 -18.80 1.74 7.29
C ASN A 111 -17.99 0.71 6.50
N GLU A 112 -17.16 -0.10 7.19
CA GLU A 112 -16.32 -1.13 6.60
C GLU A 112 -15.25 -0.58 5.65
N LEU A 113 -14.87 0.69 5.82
CA LEU A 113 -13.78 1.33 5.08
C LEU A 113 -12.62 1.59 6.04
N ILE A 114 -11.43 1.76 5.47
CA ILE A 114 -10.23 2.02 6.28
C ILE A 114 -10.32 3.44 6.85
N ALA A 115 -10.37 3.54 8.17
CA ALA A 115 -10.34 4.83 8.86
C ALA A 115 -8.93 5.34 9.05
N GLU A 116 -7.97 4.42 9.25
CA GLU A 116 -6.57 4.78 9.43
C GLU A 116 -5.71 3.61 8.94
N SER A 117 -4.67 3.91 8.17
CA SER A 117 -3.67 2.93 7.81
C SER A 117 -2.28 3.47 8.09
N LYS A 118 -1.46 2.65 8.76
CA LYS A 118 -0.05 2.97 9.01
C LYS A 118 0.80 1.93 8.30
N GLY A 119 1.42 2.34 7.21
CA GLY A 119 2.26 1.46 6.41
C GLY A 119 3.70 1.46 6.89
N HIS A 120 4.33 0.29 6.87
CA HIS A 120 5.72 0.13 7.30
C HIS A 120 6.45 -0.81 6.35
N PHE A 121 7.64 -0.43 5.97
CA PHE A 121 8.58 -1.29 5.25
C PHE A 121 10.00 -0.79 5.53
N ASP A 122 10.99 -1.60 5.16
CA ASP A 122 12.39 -1.23 5.39
C ASP A 122 12.81 -0.18 4.36
N GLY A 123 12.84 1.08 4.78
CA GLY A 123 13.18 2.20 3.91
C GLY A 123 14.61 2.15 3.42
N ALA A 124 15.55 1.67 4.25
CA ALA A 124 16.96 1.57 3.84
C ALA A 124 17.12 0.52 2.73
N GLU A 125 16.44 -0.62 2.86
CA GLU A 125 16.49 -1.64 1.82
C GLU A 125 15.83 -1.16 0.54
N TYR A 126 14.73 -0.43 0.64
CA TYR A 126 14.05 0.15 -0.51
C TYR A 126 15.01 1.10 -1.26
N GLU A 127 15.69 1.98 -0.54
CA GLU A 127 16.65 2.91 -1.14
C GLU A 127 17.80 2.15 -1.80
N ARG A 128 18.29 1.08 -1.15
CA ARG A 128 19.35 0.26 -1.73
C ARG A 128 18.92 -0.36 -3.06
N GLN A 129 17.69 -0.87 -3.11
CA GLN A 129 17.17 -1.49 -4.33
C GLN A 129 16.97 -0.48 -5.44
N LEU A 130 16.55 0.74 -5.10
CA LEU A 130 16.42 1.78 -6.12
C LEU A 130 17.75 2.08 -6.79
N LYS A 131 18.86 1.96 -6.05
CA LYS A 131 20.19 2.21 -6.59
C LYS A 131 20.80 1.00 -7.28
N HIS A 132 20.57 -0.19 -6.75
CA HIS A 132 21.33 -1.38 -7.13
C HIS A 132 20.48 -2.53 -7.66
N GLY A 133 19.16 -2.45 -7.53
CA GLY A 133 18.27 -3.54 -7.93
C GLY A 133 18.15 -4.60 -6.84
N VAL A 134 17.28 -5.58 -7.11
CA VAL A 134 16.95 -6.61 -6.12
C VAL A 134 18.12 -7.55 -5.85
N ASP A 135 18.83 -7.91 -6.89
CA ASP A 135 19.84 -8.98 -6.86
C ASP A 135 21.26 -8.50 -6.60
N ASP A 136 21.42 -7.29 -6.22
CA ASP A 136 22.75 -6.73 -6.03
C ASP A 136 23.33 -6.99 -4.65
#